data_0af7e598d72749ee7dd3c14b4b89920e
#
_entry.id   0af7e598d72749ee7dd3c14b4b89920e
#
_cell.length_a   1.000
_cell.length_b   1.000
_cell.length_c   1.000
_cell.angle_alpha   90.00
_cell.angle_beta   90.00
_cell.angle_gamma   90.00
#
_symmetry.space_group_name_H-M   'P 1'
#
loop_
_entity.id
_entity.type
_entity.pdbx_description
1 polymer ?
#
loop_
_entity_poly.entity_id
_entity_poly.type
_entity_poly.pdbx_seq_one_letter_code
_entity_poly.pdbx_strand_id
1 'polypeptide(L)'
;MALKFKEKEIIVEDLREKFSRSETVIMTQFSGLDVADANKLRKKLRESGAEFKVSKNTLFKRAIKGTSAEVLSDQFIGPNAVAFAYEDSVSMAKVVVEFAKKSEILEIRSGVLNGKFIDVAQIQALSELPSREVLLAKLLTVFVAVPTGLVRALSGIPQKLLYALKAIEDQKNDDDH
;
A
#
# COMPACT_ATOMS: atom_id res chain seq x y z
N MET A 1 26.84 21.41 -14.24
CA MET A 1 26.16 22.51 -14.95
C MET A 1 24.97 22.98 -14.12
N ALA A 2 24.89 24.24 -13.73
CA ALA A 2 23.77 24.75 -12.91
C ALA A 2 22.54 24.93 -13.83
N LEU A 3 21.43 24.28 -13.49
CA LEU A 3 20.15 24.43 -14.19
C LEU A 3 19.74 25.92 -14.24
N LYS A 4 19.31 26.41 -15.41
CA LYS A 4 18.81 27.77 -15.56
C LYS A 4 17.53 27.96 -14.71
N PHE A 5 17.23 29.17 -14.30
CA PHE A 5 16.08 29.47 -13.41
C PHE A 5 14.75 28.93 -13.94
N LYS A 6 14.51 29.10 -15.26
CA LYS A 6 13.33 28.58 -15.96
C LYS A 6 13.19 27.04 -15.91
N GLU A 7 14.30 26.31 -16.02
CA GLU A 7 14.30 24.84 -15.94
C GLU A 7 13.93 24.36 -14.53
N LYS A 8 14.33 25.10 -13.49
CA LYS A 8 13.95 24.79 -12.10
C LYS A 8 12.47 25.03 -11.84
N GLU A 9 11.89 26.06 -12.43
CA GLU A 9 10.45 26.34 -12.33
C GLU A 9 9.61 25.23 -12.97
N ILE A 10 10.00 24.79 -14.17
CA ILE A 10 9.33 23.67 -14.86
C ILE A 10 9.39 22.38 -14.02
N ILE A 11 10.58 22.09 -13.41
CA ILE A 11 10.71 20.90 -12.55
C ILE A 11 9.85 21.02 -11.29
N VAL A 12 9.77 22.19 -10.69
CA VAL A 12 8.93 22.42 -9.49
C VAL A 12 7.44 22.26 -9.83
N GLU A 13 7.03 22.72 -11.02
CA GLU A 13 5.64 22.60 -11.47
C GLU A 13 5.27 21.14 -11.80
N ASP A 14 6.13 20.38 -12.49
CA ASP A 14 6.00 18.93 -12.71
C ASP A 14 5.91 18.17 -11.37
N LEU A 15 6.79 18.49 -10.43
CA LEU A 15 6.76 17.87 -9.10
C LEU A 15 5.48 18.24 -8.33
N ARG A 16 5.04 19.50 -8.39
CA ARG A 16 3.82 19.94 -7.71
C ARG A 16 2.58 19.23 -8.25
N GLU A 17 2.48 19.08 -9.56
CA GLU A 17 1.41 18.30 -10.18
C GLU A 17 1.41 16.85 -9.70
N LYS A 18 2.60 16.21 -9.63
CA LYS A 18 2.74 14.83 -9.13
C LYS A 18 2.36 14.69 -7.67
N PHE A 19 2.77 15.61 -6.81
CA PHE A 19 2.36 15.63 -5.40
C PHE A 19 0.85 15.84 -5.22
N SER A 20 0.22 16.61 -6.10
CA SER A 20 -1.22 16.85 -6.06
C SER A 20 -2.04 15.66 -6.53
N ARG A 21 -1.53 14.92 -7.54
CA ARG A 21 -2.22 13.76 -8.13
C ARG A 21 -1.97 12.46 -7.37
N SER A 22 -0.87 12.37 -6.63
CA SER A 22 -0.50 11.14 -5.91
C SER A 22 -1.34 10.95 -4.65
N GLU A 23 -1.86 9.74 -4.44
CA GLU A 23 -2.52 9.33 -3.20
C GLU A 23 -1.49 9.03 -2.10
N THR A 24 -0.35 8.48 -2.51
CA THR A 24 0.72 8.10 -1.58
C THR A 24 2.07 8.57 -2.08
N VAL A 25 2.83 9.12 -1.16
CA VAL A 25 4.20 9.57 -1.37
C VAL A 25 5.09 8.90 -0.33
N ILE A 26 6.09 8.14 -0.76
CA ILE A 26 7.08 7.54 0.15
C ILE A 26 8.42 8.21 -0.10
N MET A 27 9.00 8.73 0.96
CA MET A 27 10.33 9.31 0.95
C MET A 27 11.35 8.25 1.35
N THR A 28 12.36 8.09 0.51
CA THR A 28 13.47 7.18 0.75
C THR A 28 14.79 7.96 0.72
N GLN A 29 15.70 7.59 1.58
CA GLN A 29 17.08 8.05 1.54
C GLN A 29 17.92 6.99 0.85
N PHE A 30 18.78 7.40 -0.05
CA PHE A 30 19.72 6.50 -0.70
C PHE A 30 21.15 7.01 -0.50
N SER A 31 22.05 6.11 -0.13
CA SER A 31 23.46 6.43 0.05
C SER A 31 24.29 5.42 -0.76
N GLY A 32 24.77 5.86 -1.95
CA GLY A 32 25.63 5.01 -2.79
C GLY A 32 24.89 3.97 -3.64
N LEU A 33 23.64 4.23 -4.05
CA LEU A 33 22.88 3.33 -4.93
C LEU A 33 23.58 3.24 -6.31
N ASP A 34 23.88 2.01 -6.76
CA ASP A 34 24.41 1.80 -8.11
C ASP A 34 23.33 2.10 -9.17
N VAL A 35 23.78 2.56 -10.34
CA VAL A 35 22.91 2.90 -11.48
C VAL A 35 22.09 1.69 -11.93
N ALA A 36 22.66 0.49 -11.87
CA ALA A 36 21.97 -0.75 -12.22
C ALA A 36 20.79 -1.03 -11.28
N ASP A 37 20.97 -0.86 -9.97
CA ASP A 37 19.96 -1.11 -8.96
C ASP A 37 18.89 -0.01 -8.95
N ALA A 38 19.28 1.24 -9.19
CA ALA A 38 18.33 2.33 -9.41
C ALA A 38 17.40 2.08 -10.60
N ASN A 39 17.94 1.54 -11.69
CA ASN A 39 17.16 1.20 -12.88
C ASN A 39 16.23 0.00 -12.63
N LYS A 40 16.67 -1.02 -11.88
CA LYS A 40 15.82 -2.14 -11.46
C LYS A 40 14.66 -1.67 -10.59
N LEU A 41 14.93 -0.79 -9.61
CA LEU A 41 13.90 -0.20 -8.76
C LEU A 41 12.88 0.61 -9.58
N ARG A 42 13.36 1.48 -10.48
CA ARG A 42 12.47 2.26 -11.35
C ARG A 42 11.60 1.37 -12.23
N LYS A 43 12.14 0.27 -12.78
CA LYS A 43 11.38 -0.67 -13.59
C LYS A 43 10.26 -1.32 -12.78
N LYS A 44 10.58 -1.88 -11.61
CA LYS A 44 9.60 -2.50 -10.72
C LYS A 44 8.51 -1.53 -10.25
N LEU A 45 8.87 -0.29 -9.92
CA LEU A 45 7.92 0.74 -9.52
C LEU A 45 7.00 1.14 -10.68
N ARG A 46 7.50 1.24 -11.91
CA ARG A 46 6.66 1.48 -13.08
C ARG A 46 5.69 0.35 -13.36
N GLU A 47 6.11 -0.91 -13.17
CA GLU A 47 5.25 -2.10 -13.32
C GLU A 47 4.10 -2.09 -12.28
N SER A 48 4.30 -1.48 -11.11
CA SER A 48 3.26 -1.27 -10.08
C SER A 48 2.53 0.07 -10.18
N GLY A 49 2.63 0.78 -11.31
CA GLY A 49 1.95 2.07 -11.50
C GLY A 49 2.51 3.23 -10.68
N ALA A 50 3.71 3.06 -10.10
CA ALA A 50 4.36 4.07 -9.30
C ALA A 50 5.52 4.74 -10.06
N GLU A 51 5.82 5.98 -9.72
CA GLU A 51 6.91 6.75 -10.30
C GLU A 51 7.98 7.07 -9.25
N PHE A 52 9.26 6.92 -9.61
CA PHE A 52 10.38 7.21 -8.74
C PHE A 52 11.16 8.41 -9.27
N LYS A 53 11.24 9.47 -8.47
CA LYS A 53 11.96 10.70 -8.83
C LYS A 53 13.04 11.04 -7.81
N VAL A 54 14.17 11.42 -8.33
CA VAL A 54 15.30 11.98 -7.56
C VAL A 54 15.47 13.43 -7.97
N SER A 55 15.42 14.32 -7.01
CA SER A 55 15.62 15.75 -7.25
C SER A 55 16.30 16.42 -6.06
N LYS A 56 16.70 17.66 -6.23
CA LYS A 56 17.33 18.42 -5.14
C LYS A 56 16.29 18.78 -4.07
N ASN A 57 16.61 18.62 -2.78
CA ASN A 57 15.72 18.87 -1.65
C ASN A 57 15.04 20.25 -1.69
N THR A 58 15.78 21.27 -2.16
CA THR A 58 15.21 22.63 -2.29
C THR A 58 14.07 22.71 -3.32
N LEU A 59 14.09 21.86 -4.36
CA LEU A 59 13.01 21.79 -5.35
C LEU A 59 11.81 21.05 -4.78
N PHE A 60 12.05 19.94 -4.07
CA PHE A 60 10.99 19.22 -3.35
C PHE A 60 10.30 20.14 -2.34
N LYS A 61 11.06 20.82 -1.47
CA LYS A 61 10.50 21.77 -0.49
C LYS A 61 9.66 22.90 -1.11
N ARG A 62 10.00 23.34 -2.31
CA ARG A 62 9.20 24.33 -3.06
C ARG A 62 7.93 23.73 -3.67
N ALA A 63 8.04 22.50 -4.20
CA ALA A 63 6.92 21.82 -4.83
C ALA A 63 5.84 21.39 -3.84
N ILE A 64 6.23 21.03 -2.61
CA ILE A 64 5.32 20.55 -1.56
C ILE A 64 4.47 21.68 -0.95
N LYS A 65 4.92 22.92 -1.00
CA LYS A 65 4.17 24.05 -0.43
C LYS A 65 2.78 24.15 -1.03
N GLY A 66 1.76 24.07 -0.16
CA GLY A 66 0.36 24.11 -0.55
C GLY A 66 -0.19 22.77 -1.08
N THR A 67 0.51 21.65 -0.88
CA THR A 67 0.01 20.31 -1.18
C THR A 67 -0.17 19.49 0.10
N SER A 68 -0.91 18.38 0.01
CA SER A 68 -1.13 17.45 1.13
C SER A 68 0.15 16.82 1.69
N ALA A 69 1.26 16.93 0.96
CA ALA A 69 2.57 16.43 1.37
C ALA A 69 3.43 17.47 2.14
N GLU A 70 2.90 18.64 2.49
CA GLU A 70 3.63 19.70 3.20
C GLU A 70 4.20 19.25 4.55
N VAL A 71 3.55 18.26 5.17
CA VAL A 71 4.00 17.62 6.43
C VAL A 71 5.39 16.97 6.30
N LEU A 72 5.86 16.67 5.07
CA LEU A 72 7.20 16.11 4.83
C LEU A 72 8.30 17.18 4.73
N SER A 73 8.00 18.48 4.81
CA SER A 73 8.96 19.56 4.56
C SER A 73 10.22 19.48 5.44
N ASP A 74 10.08 19.04 6.68
CA ASP A 74 11.17 18.98 7.66
C ASP A 74 12.03 17.71 7.49
N GLN A 75 11.51 16.70 6.81
CA GLN A 75 12.18 15.42 6.62
C GLN A 75 13.19 15.43 5.45
N PHE A 76 13.19 16.45 4.58
CA PHE A 76 14.11 16.56 3.46
C PHE A 76 15.53 16.92 3.88
N ILE A 77 16.24 15.94 4.50
CA ILE A 77 17.62 16.05 4.94
C ILE A 77 18.43 14.91 4.28
N GLY A 78 19.54 15.25 3.61
CA GLY A 78 20.39 14.26 2.94
C GLY A 78 19.96 13.93 1.51
N PRO A 79 20.53 12.87 0.89
CA PRO A 79 20.20 12.43 -0.46
C PRO A 79 18.86 11.71 -0.47
N ASN A 80 17.80 12.40 -0.92
CA ASN A 80 16.45 11.88 -0.90
C ASN A 80 15.93 11.56 -2.29
N ALA A 81 15.15 10.50 -2.37
CA ALA A 81 14.30 10.17 -3.50
C ALA A 81 12.86 10.02 -3.04
N VAL A 82 11.94 10.27 -3.94
CA VAL A 82 10.51 10.23 -3.67
C VAL A 82 9.86 9.25 -4.65
N ALA A 83 9.08 8.32 -4.11
CA ALA A 83 8.22 7.43 -4.86
C ALA A 83 6.77 7.93 -4.77
N PHE A 84 6.11 8.04 -5.91
CA PHE A 84 4.72 8.48 -6.05
C PHE A 84 3.85 7.31 -6.47
N ALA A 85 2.75 7.04 -5.74
CA ALA A 85 1.70 6.13 -6.18
C ALA A 85 0.43 6.91 -6.50
N TYR A 86 -0.20 6.56 -7.61
CA TYR A 86 -1.42 7.22 -8.08
C TYR A 86 -2.67 6.40 -7.80
N GLU A 87 -2.59 5.07 -7.88
CA GLU A 87 -3.75 4.18 -7.75
C GLU A 87 -3.53 3.07 -6.72
N ASP A 88 -2.33 2.45 -6.69
CA ASP A 88 -2.03 1.31 -5.82
C ASP A 88 -0.89 1.62 -4.85
N SER A 89 -1.26 2.14 -3.70
CA SER A 89 -0.36 2.47 -2.60
C SER A 89 0.31 1.22 -2.00
N VAL A 90 -0.41 0.08 -2.01
CA VAL A 90 0.06 -1.17 -1.39
C VAL A 90 1.14 -1.81 -2.23
N SER A 91 0.95 -1.92 -3.56
CA SER A 91 1.95 -2.49 -4.46
C SER A 91 3.24 -1.68 -4.47
N MET A 92 3.14 -0.33 -4.44
CA MET A 92 4.32 0.53 -4.30
C MET A 92 5.05 0.27 -2.99
N ALA A 93 4.34 0.24 -1.85
CA ALA A 93 4.94 -0.01 -0.55
C ALA A 93 5.66 -1.37 -0.49
N LYS A 94 5.07 -2.42 -1.06
CA LYS A 94 5.70 -3.75 -1.17
C LYS A 94 7.03 -3.69 -1.92
N VAL A 95 7.04 -3.07 -3.09
CA VAL A 95 8.25 -2.97 -3.92
C VAL A 95 9.34 -2.20 -3.19
N VAL A 96 9.00 -1.05 -2.55
CA VAL A 96 9.96 -0.22 -1.81
C VAL A 96 10.50 -0.96 -0.59
N VAL A 97 9.65 -1.62 0.20
CA VAL A 97 10.06 -2.38 1.40
C VAL A 97 10.87 -3.62 1.02
N GLU A 98 10.48 -4.35 -0.03
CA GLU A 98 11.25 -5.50 -0.53
C GLU A 98 12.64 -5.09 -0.99
N PHE A 99 12.72 -3.96 -1.68
CA PHE A 99 14.01 -3.43 -2.15
C PHE A 99 14.87 -2.91 -0.99
N ALA A 100 14.28 -2.24 -0.01
CA ALA A 100 14.96 -1.79 1.20
C ALA A 100 15.51 -2.97 2.04
N LYS A 101 14.78 -4.09 2.11
CA LYS A 101 15.27 -5.32 2.77
C LYS A 101 16.42 -6.00 2.03
N LYS A 102 16.47 -5.87 0.68
CA LYS A 102 17.53 -6.48 -0.15
C LYS A 102 18.78 -5.62 -0.25
N SER A 103 18.64 -4.32 -0.08
CA SER A 103 19.71 -3.35 -0.23
C SER A 103 19.80 -2.50 1.03
N GLU A 104 20.85 -2.66 1.81
CA GLU A 104 21.13 -1.81 2.99
C GLU A 104 21.37 -0.32 2.62
N ILE A 105 21.39 -0.04 1.32
CA ILE A 105 21.70 1.28 0.73
C ILE A 105 20.44 2.17 0.67
N LEU A 106 19.23 1.56 0.67
CA LEU A 106 17.95 2.28 0.58
C LEU A 106 17.24 2.26 1.94
N GLU A 107 17.16 3.40 2.58
CA GLU A 107 16.42 3.57 3.83
C GLU A 107 15.08 4.26 3.58
N ILE A 108 14.01 3.69 4.11
CA ILE A 108 12.70 4.33 4.13
C ILE A 108 12.68 5.29 5.32
N ARG A 109 12.32 6.54 5.11
CA ARG A 109 12.27 7.57 6.17
C ARG A 109 10.86 7.85 6.65
N SER A 110 9.98 8.17 5.75
CA SER A 110 8.61 8.57 6.04
C SER A 110 7.78 8.55 4.77
N GLY A 111 6.49 8.75 4.91
CA GLY A 111 5.60 8.90 3.76
C GLY A 111 4.36 9.72 4.12
N VAL A 112 3.54 9.93 3.11
CA VAL A 112 2.21 10.52 3.25
C VAL A 112 1.23 9.62 2.51
N LEU A 113 0.14 9.27 3.16
CA LEU A 113 -0.98 8.50 2.61
C LEU A 113 -2.24 9.35 2.73
N ASN A 114 -2.84 9.74 1.62
CA ASN A 114 -4.05 10.59 1.61
C ASN A 114 -3.94 11.84 2.50
N GLY A 115 -2.78 12.51 2.48
CA GLY A 115 -2.51 13.70 3.29
C GLY A 115 -2.14 13.44 4.75
N LYS A 116 -2.12 12.19 5.20
CA LYS A 116 -1.69 11.82 6.56
C LYS A 116 -0.24 11.37 6.55
N PHE A 117 0.55 11.87 7.48
CA PHE A 117 1.92 11.41 7.70
C PHE A 117 1.91 9.95 8.15
N ILE A 118 2.79 9.14 7.56
CA ILE A 118 3.03 7.75 7.92
C ILE A 118 4.51 7.53 8.23
N ASP A 119 4.76 6.82 9.32
CA ASP A 119 6.09 6.43 9.76
C ASP A 119 6.54 5.11 9.12
N VAL A 120 7.80 4.76 9.25
CA VAL A 120 8.42 3.54 8.70
C VAL A 120 7.66 2.27 9.11
N ALA A 121 7.24 2.17 10.38
CA ALA A 121 6.46 1.04 10.88
C ALA A 121 5.11 0.90 10.15
N GLN A 122 4.44 2.01 9.87
CA GLN A 122 3.17 2.03 9.14
C GLN A 122 3.36 1.69 7.65
N ILE A 123 4.49 2.11 7.04
CA ILE A 123 4.83 1.72 5.66
C ILE A 123 5.10 0.22 5.58
N GLN A 124 5.76 -0.37 6.58
CA GLN A 124 5.95 -1.81 6.66
C GLN A 124 4.61 -2.55 6.80
N ALA A 125 3.74 -2.12 7.71
CA ALA A 125 2.40 -2.67 7.85
C ALA A 125 1.58 -2.54 6.55
N LEU A 126 1.69 -1.41 5.83
CA LEU A 126 1.06 -1.22 4.53
C LEU A 126 1.57 -2.24 3.49
N SER A 127 2.86 -2.57 3.52
CA SER A 127 3.45 -3.56 2.62
C SER A 127 2.98 -5.00 2.89
N GLU A 128 2.50 -5.31 4.08
CA GLU A 128 1.98 -6.63 4.44
C GLU A 128 0.53 -6.84 4.00
N LEU A 129 -0.18 -5.76 3.66
CA LEU A 129 -1.56 -5.85 3.18
C LEU A 129 -1.63 -6.59 1.84
N PRO A 130 -2.67 -7.40 1.60
CA PRO A 130 -2.93 -7.99 0.29
C PRO A 130 -3.31 -6.90 -0.74
N SER A 131 -3.36 -7.27 -2.02
CA SER A 131 -3.75 -6.34 -3.08
C SER A 131 -5.15 -5.74 -2.84
N ARG A 132 -5.42 -4.59 -3.46
CA ARG A 132 -6.71 -3.88 -3.37
C ARG A 132 -7.90 -4.79 -3.68
N GLU A 133 -7.76 -5.65 -4.69
CA GLU A 133 -8.81 -6.60 -5.08
C GLU A 133 -9.12 -7.61 -3.96
N VAL A 134 -8.08 -8.14 -3.32
CA VAL A 134 -8.24 -9.09 -2.20
C VAL A 134 -8.82 -8.39 -0.97
N LEU A 135 -8.47 -7.12 -0.72
CA LEU A 135 -9.07 -6.32 0.35
C LEU A 135 -10.56 -6.09 0.11
N LEU A 136 -10.95 -5.77 -1.13
CA LEU A 136 -12.36 -5.63 -1.52
C LEU A 136 -13.12 -6.95 -1.38
N ALA A 137 -12.52 -8.08 -1.80
CA ALA A 137 -13.11 -9.41 -1.63
C ALA A 137 -13.31 -9.76 -0.14
N LYS A 138 -12.32 -9.45 0.71
CA LYS A 138 -12.45 -9.62 2.17
C LYS A 138 -13.57 -8.74 2.75
N LEU A 139 -13.68 -7.50 2.32
CA LEU A 139 -14.74 -6.60 2.75
C LEU A 139 -16.11 -7.17 2.39
N LEU A 140 -16.31 -7.63 1.14
CA LEU A 140 -17.55 -8.28 0.71
C LEU A 140 -17.85 -9.53 1.54
N THR A 141 -16.85 -10.35 1.83
CA THR A 141 -17.01 -11.54 2.68
C THR A 141 -17.52 -11.17 4.07
N VAL A 142 -16.99 -10.10 4.68
CA VAL A 142 -17.46 -9.63 5.99
C VAL A 142 -18.90 -9.14 5.92
N PHE A 143 -19.29 -8.41 4.87
CA PHE A 143 -20.68 -7.97 4.70
C PHE A 143 -21.67 -9.12 4.55
N VAL A 144 -21.26 -10.19 3.85
CA VAL A 144 -22.12 -11.37 3.65
C VAL A 144 -22.11 -12.31 4.87
N ALA A 145 -21.06 -12.28 5.70
CA ALA A 145 -20.91 -13.18 6.85
C ALA A 145 -22.03 -12.99 7.88
N VAL A 146 -22.44 -11.75 8.17
CA VAL A 146 -23.47 -11.45 9.17
C VAL A 146 -24.84 -12.04 8.79
N PRO A 147 -25.43 -11.74 7.62
CA PRO A 147 -26.70 -12.35 7.22
C PRO A 147 -26.60 -13.87 7.04
N THR A 148 -25.47 -14.38 6.53
CA THR A 148 -25.25 -15.83 6.40
C THR A 148 -25.22 -16.53 7.77
N GLY A 149 -24.59 -15.90 8.76
CA GLY A 149 -24.59 -16.41 10.14
C GLY A 149 -25.99 -16.51 10.72
N LEU A 150 -26.84 -15.50 10.50
CA LEU A 150 -28.23 -15.52 10.94
C LEU A 150 -29.02 -16.65 10.26
N VAL A 151 -28.90 -16.78 8.94
CA VAL A 151 -29.59 -17.86 8.19
C VAL A 151 -29.12 -19.24 8.69
N ARG A 152 -27.83 -19.44 8.94
CA ARG A 152 -27.31 -20.70 9.50
C ARG A 152 -27.85 -20.97 10.89
N ALA A 153 -27.95 -19.96 11.74
CA ALA A 153 -28.54 -20.11 13.08
C ALA A 153 -30.02 -20.53 13.00
N LEU A 154 -30.81 -19.90 12.14
CA LEU A 154 -32.21 -20.23 11.94
C LEU A 154 -32.43 -21.61 11.30
N SER A 155 -31.61 -21.99 10.35
CA SER A 155 -31.69 -23.30 9.67
C SER A 155 -31.10 -24.44 10.51
N GLY A 156 -30.23 -24.15 11.45
CA GLY A 156 -29.57 -25.16 12.29
C GLY A 156 -30.52 -25.89 13.24
N ILE A 157 -31.57 -25.24 13.71
CA ILE A 157 -32.57 -25.87 14.63
C ILE A 157 -33.35 -26.99 13.93
N PRO A 158 -34.00 -26.76 12.75
CA PRO A 158 -34.70 -27.84 12.05
C PRO A 158 -33.75 -28.92 11.52
N GLN A 159 -32.50 -28.58 11.12
CA GLN A 159 -31.53 -29.58 10.73
C GLN A 159 -31.12 -30.53 11.85
N LYS A 160 -30.88 -30.00 13.06
CA LYS A 160 -30.61 -30.85 14.25
C LYS A 160 -31.76 -31.79 14.56
N LEU A 161 -32.99 -31.33 14.42
CA LEU A 161 -34.16 -32.18 14.61
C LEU A 161 -34.22 -33.31 13.58
N LEU A 162 -33.99 -33.01 12.30
CA LEU A 162 -33.92 -34.00 11.22
C LEU A 162 -32.82 -35.07 11.48
N TYR A 163 -31.61 -34.62 11.90
CA TYR A 163 -30.55 -35.55 12.24
C TYR A 163 -30.90 -36.46 13.43
N ALA A 164 -31.55 -35.92 14.47
CA ALA A 164 -32.01 -36.71 15.58
C ALA A 164 -33.09 -37.76 15.19
N LEU A 165 -34.06 -37.36 14.37
CA LEU A 165 -35.07 -38.29 13.83
C LEU A 165 -34.46 -39.37 12.96
N LYS A 166 -33.50 -39.01 12.10
CA LYS A 166 -32.79 -39.99 11.27
C LYS A 166 -31.97 -40.97 12.11
N ALA A 167 -31.27 -40.50 13.14
CA ALA A 167 -30.52 -41.36 14.04
C ALA A 167 -31.43 -42.37 14.77
N ILE A 168 -32.66 -41.96 15.14
CA ILE A 168 -33.66 -42.85 15.75
C ILE A 168 -34.15 -43.90 14.74
N GLU A 169 -34.36 -43.50 13.48
CA GLU A 169 -34.75 -44.40 12.40
C GLU A 169 -33.66 -45.45 12.12
N ASP A 170 -32.40 -45.00 12.03
CA ASP A 170 -31.26 -45.90 11.82
C ASP A 170 -31.10 -46.91 12.98
N GLN A 171 -31.26 -46.47 14.24
CA GLN A 171 -31.25 -47.38 15.39
C GLN A 171 -32.39 -48.42 15.36
N LYS A 172 -33.59 -48.01 14.94
CA LYS A 172 -34.71 -48.96 14.82
C LYS A 172 -34.46 -50.02 13.75
N ASN A 173 -33.89 -49.61 12.63
CA ASN A 173 -33.58 -50.53 11.54
C ASN A 173 -32.44 -51.53 11.88
N ASP A 174 -31.50 -51.13 12.78
CA ASP A 174 -30.45 -51.99 13.28
C ASP A 174 -30.97 -53.01 14.36
N ASP A 175 -32.00 -52.65 15.12
CA ASP A 175 -32.64 -53.54 16.12
C ASP A 175 -33.60 -54.57 15.48
N ASP A 176 -34.07 -54.35 14.23
CA ASP A 176 -34.98 -55.30 13.51
C ASP A 176 -34.22 -56.33 12.65
N HIS A 177 -32.87 -56.38 12.72
CA HIS A 177 -32.01 -57.34 12.04
C HIS A 177 -31.22 -58.19 13.07
#